data_9f4042751348224e27563728ec069616
#
_entry.id   9f4042751348224e27563728ec069616
#
_cell.length_a   1.000
_cell.length_b   1.000
_cell.length_c   1.000
_cell.angle_alpha   90.00
_cell.angle_beta   90.00
_cell.angle_gamma   90.00
#
_symmetry.space_group_name_H-M   'P 1'
#
loop_
_entity.id
_entity.type
_entity.pdbx_description
1 polymer ?
#
loop_
_entity_poly.entity_id
_entity_poly.type
_entity_poly.pdbx_seq_one_letter_code
_entity_poly.pdbx_strand_id
1 'polypeptide(L)'
;MSVFLQSSPTDAFRRGHTLVIACSPSPLCAVKAMRNYFLLARPHGPLFSFHSGRLLTRKSVVFLLRDAARQAGLPYSSLKGHSFRIGAASTAAAAGLPHWLINVLGRWSSDCYQLYIHTPQNVLMSAAPRIARVTSY
;
A
#
# COMPACT_ATOMS: atom_id res chain seq x y z
N MET A 1 6.26 9.76 10.54
CA MET A 1 7.54 9.46 9.87
C MET A 1 7.50 10.03 8.48
N SER A 2 8.58 10.68 8.05
CA SER A 2 8.71 11.19 6.69
C SER A 2 9.82 10.44 5.97
N VAL A 3 9.58 10.07 4.70
CA VAL A 3 10.56 9.40 3.85
C VAL A 3 10.71 10.23 2.59
N PHE A 4 11.91 10.73 2.32
CA PHE A 4 12.22 11.47 1.11
C PHE A 4 12.70 10.51 0.02
N LEU A 5 12.03 10.52 -1.12
CA LEU A 5 12.43 9.80 -2.32
C LEU A 5 13.10 10.79 -3.27
N GLN A 6 14.39 10.61 -3.51
CA GLN A 6 15.18 11.53 -4.34
C GLN A 6 14.73 11.59 -5.80
N SER A 7 14.23 10.47 -6.33
CA SER A 7 13.72 10.40 -7.70
C SER A 7 12.75 9.25 -7.88
N SER A 8 11.90 9.32 -8.89
CA SER A 8 11.05 8.22 -9.34
C SER A 8 10.98 8.22 -10.88
N PRO A 9 10.60 7.11 -11.51
CA PRO A 9 10.47 7.04 -12.98
C PRO A 9 9.49 8.06 -13.57
N THR A 10 8.56 8.58 -12.77
CA THR A 10 7.56 9.57 -13.17
C THR A 10 7.94 11.00 -12.78
N ASP A 11 9.08 11.19 -12.12
CA ASP A 11 9.60 12.50 -11.72
C ASP A 11 10.61 13.01 -12.76
N ALA A 12 10.10 13.56 -13.85
CA ALA A 12 10.90 14.05 -14.97
C ALA A 12 11.91 15.15 -14.55
N PHE A 13 11.61 15.92 -13.52
CA PHE A 13 12.43 17.03 -13.04
C PHE A 13 13.32 16.67 -11.85
N ARG A 14 13.32 15.44 -11.40
CA ARG A 14 14.08 14.93 -10.24
C ARG A 14 13.94 15.80 -8.98
N ARG A 15 12.74 16.34 -8.76
CA ARG A 15 12.43 17.17 -7.57
C ARG A 15 12.34 16.35 -6.30
N GLY A 16 12.23 15.04 -6.44
CA GLY A 16 11.98 14.12 -5.35
C GLY A 16 10.57 14.25 -4.79
N HIS A 17 10.28 13.43 -3.78
CA HIS A 17 8.97 13.45 -3.14
C HIS A 17 9.06 13.00 -1.69
N THR A 18 8.39 13.72 -0.79
CA THR A 18 8.29 13.33 0.62
C THR A 18 7.01 12.53 0.85
N LEU A 19 7.18 11.31 1.36
CA LEU A 19 6.09 10.49 1.85
C LEU A 19 5.91 10.73 3.34
N VAL A 20 4.69 11.05 3.76
CA VAL A 20 4.33 11.16 5.18
C VAL A 20 3.54 9.92 5.58
N ILE A 21 4.03 9.19 6.58
CA ILE A 21 3.39 7.99 7.11
C ILE A 21 3.05 8.25 8.57
N ALA A 22 1.76 8.24 8.91
CA ALA A 22 1.28 8.39 10.27
C ALA A 22 1.48 7.09 11.07
N CYS A 23 1.69 7.25 12.38
CA CYS A 23 1.66 6.13 13.30
C CYS A 23 0.21 5.70 13.53
N SER A 24 -0.06 4.41 13.59
CA SER A 24 -1.36 3.86 13.96
C SER A 24 -1.27 3.06 15.27
N PRO A 25 -2.37 2.92 16.01
CA PRO A 25 -2.40 2.07 17.20
C PRO A 25 -2.31 0.58 16.88
N SER A 26 -2.56 0.21 15.62
CA SER A 26 -2.52 -1.17 15.14
C SER A 26 -1.16 -1.83 15.36
N PRO A 27 -1.12 -3.15 15.66
CA PRO A 27 0.13 -3.93 15.64
C PRO A 27 0.78 -3.94 14.25
N LEU A 28 -0.01 -3.73 13.18
CA LEU A 28 0.48 -3.63 11.79
C LEU A 28 0.94 -2.22 11.40
N CYS A 29 1.35 -1.41 12.37
CA CYS A 29 1.80 -0.03 12.13
C CYS A 29 3.13 0.00 11.39
N ALA A 30 3.14 0.56 10.18
CA ALA A 30 4.34 0.69 9.34
C ALA A 30 5.46 1.51 10.02
N VAL A 31 5.10 2.54 10.81
CA VAL A 31 6.08 3.36 11.54
C VAL A 31 6.78 2.55 12.63
N LYS A 32 6.02 1.74 13.39
CA LYS A 32 6.59 0.85 14.41
C LYS A 32 7.48 -0.21 13.76
N ALA A 33 7.03 -0.82 12.66
CA ALA A 33 7.81 -1.80 11.91
C ALA A 33 9.14 -1.21 11.41
N MET A 34 9.12 0.01 10.85
CA MET A 34 10.33 0.69 10.41
C MET A 34 11.28 1.02 11.56
N ARG A 35 10.78 1.48 12.69
CA ARG A 35 11.62 1.72 13.89
C ARG A 35 12.34 0.46 14.33
N ASN A 36 11.61 -0.66 14.43
CA ASN A 36 12.20 -1.95 14.78
C ASN A 36 13.22 -2.41 13.74
N TYR A 37 12.92 -2.21 12.45
CA TYR A 37 13.86 -2.53 11.38
C TYR A 37 15.16 -1.72 11.51
N PHE A 38 15.11 -0.43 11.80
CA PHE A 38 16.30 0.41 11.96
C PHE A 38 17.21 -0.01 13.11
N LEU A 39 16.68 -0.67 14.13
CA LEU A 39 17.51 -1.23 15.20
C LEU A 39 18.39 -2.40 14.71
N LEU A 40 17.98 -3.05 13.62
CA LEU A 40 18.66 -4.22 13.04
C LEU A 40 19.35 -3.90 11.70
N ALA A 41 19.02 -2.75 11.11
CA ALA A 41 19.53 -2.34 9.80
C ALA A 41 21.02 -1.99 9.88
N ARG A 42 21.72 -2.22 8.78
CA ARG A 42 23.12 -1.79 8.65
C ARG A 42 23.18 -0.27 8.51
N PRO A 43 24.18 0.40 9.14
CA PRO A 43 24.29 1.86 9.09
C PRO A 43 24.61 2.39 7.69
N HIS A 44 25.14 1.55 6.79
CA HIS A 44 25.51 1.94 5.44
C HIS A 44 24.92 0.99 4.40
N GLY A 45 24.53 1.54 3.25
CA GLY A 45 24.00 0.78 2.12
C GLY A 45 22.53 1.07 1.82
N PRO A 46 21.89 0.24 1.01
CA PRO A 46 20.48 0.39 0.66
C PRO A 46 19.59 0.28 1.90
N LEU A 47 18.52 1.08 1.93
CA LEU A 47 17.57 1.11 3.05
C LEU A 47 17.04 -0.30 3.40
N PHE A 48 16.76 -1.11 2.39
CA PHE A 48 16.30 -2.49 2.60
C PHE A 48 17.30 -3.50 2.03
N SER A 49 17.82 -4.34 2.91
CA SER A 49 18.73 -5.42 2.57
C SER A 49 18.49 -6.64 3.48
N PHE A 50 18.94 -7.80 3.05
CA PHE A 50 19.04 -8.95 3.94
C PHE A 50 20.14 -8.73 4.99
N HIS A 51 20.06 -9.44 6.11
CA HIS A 51 21.09 -9.37 7.15
C HIS A 51 22.49 -9.72 6.63
N SER A 52 22.58 -10.57 5.60
CA SER A 52 23.82 -10.87 4.88
C SER A 52 24.41 -9.69 4.08
N GLY A 53 23.68 -8.57 3.96
CA GLY A 53 24.04 -7.41 3.12
C GLY A 53 23.57 -7.54 1.66
N ARG A 54 23.00 -8.69 1.26
CA ARG A 54 22.46 -8.87 -0.08
C ARG A 54 21.25 -7.96 -0.29
N LEU A 55 21.15 -7.35 -1.48
CA LEU A 55 20.04 -6.46 -1.85
C LEU A 55 18.71 -7.20 -1.84
N LEU A 56 17.69 -6.50 -1.31
CA LEU A 56 16.31 -6.96 -1.40
C LEU A 56 15.76 -6.62 -2.81
N THR A 57 15.75 -7.60 -3.69
CA THR A 57 15.25 -7.44 -5.05
C THR A 57 13.73 -7.60 -5.11
N ARG A 58 13.10 -7.09 -6.20
CA ARG A 58 11.67 -7.33 -6.45
C ARG A 58 11.31 -8.83 -6.44
N LYS A 59 12.18 -9.68 -7.01
CA LYS A 59 11.97 -11.14 -7.00
C LYS A 59 11.97 -11.69 -5.58
N SER A 60 12.92 -11.25 -4.75
CA SER A 60 13.01 -11.65 -3.34
C SER A 60 11.76 -11.24 -2.55
N VAL A 61 11.26 -10.00 -2.75
CA VAL A 61 10.04 -9.52 -2.07
C VAL A 61 8.83 -10.35 -2.47
N VAL A 62 8.64 -10.64 -3.77
CA VAL A 62 7.52 -11.45 -4.25
C VAL A 62 7.61 -12.89 -3.72
N PHE A 63 8.82 -13.45 -3.66
CA PHE A 63 9.05 -14.78 -3.09
C PHE A 63 8.63 -14.82 -1.61
N LEU A 64 9.14 -13.89 -0.80
CA LEU A 64 8.82 -13.80 0.64
C LEU A 64 7.31 -13.60 0.88
N LEU A 65 6.67 -12.75 0.06
CA LEU A 65 5.23 -12.52 0.13
C LEU A 65 4.44 -13.80 -0.14
N ARG A 66 4.81 -14.53 -1.20
CA ARG A 66 4.14 -15.79 -1.55
C ARG A 66 4.37 -16.89 -0.50
N ASP A 67 5.57 -16.96 0.03
CA ASP A 67 5.88 -17.92 1.08
C ASP A 67 5.11 -17.64 2.37
N ALA A 68 5.05 -16.39 2.82
CA ALA A 68 4.25 -15.98 3.96
C ALA A 68 2.75 -16.27 3.76
N ALA A 69 2.21 -15.97 2.57
CA ALA A 69 0.82 -16.25 2.25
C ALA A 69 0.53 -17.78 2.24
N ARG A 70 1.44 -18.58 1.68
CA ARG A 70 1.36 -20.04 1.69
C ARG A 70 1.33 -20.60 3.11
N GLN A 71 2.21 -20.11 3.98
CA GLN A 71 2.26 -20.51 5.40
C GLN A 71 0.97 -20.11 6.15
N ALA A 72 0.34 -19.00 5.77
CA ALA A 72 -0.92 -18.53 6.33
C ALA A 72 -2.16 -19.20 5.72
N GLY A 73 -2.00 -20.17 4.80
CA GLY A 73 -3.13 -20.85 4.12
C GLY A 73 -3.88 -19.96 3.13
N LEU A 74 -3.28 -18.84 2.69
CA LEU A 74 -3.90 -17.89 1.76
C LEU A 74 -3.54 -18.21 0.30
N PRO A 75 -4.38 -17.79 -0.68
CA PRO A 75 -4.04 -17.89 -2.10
C PRO A 75 -2.77 -17.09 -2.39
N TYR A 76 -1.71 -17.77 -2.81
CA TYR A 76 -0.39 -17.15 -3.00
C TYR A 76 0.08 -17.07 -4.45
N SER A 77 -0.41 -17.94 -5.34
CA SER A 77 0.06 -18.04 -6.73
C SER A 77 -0.17 -16.77 -7.54
N SER A 78 -1.29 -16.08 -7.30
CA SER A 78 -1.66 -14.83 -7.97
C SER A 78 -0.98 -13.59 -7.42
N LEU A 79 -0.31 -13.67 -6.26
CA LEU A 79 0.35 -12.53 -5.63
C LEU A 79 1.54 -12.04 -6.47
N LYS A 80 1.57 -10.73 -6.70
CA LYS A 80 2.58 -10.02 -7.51
C LYS A 80 3.04 -8.75 -6.78
N GLY A 81 4.05 -8.07 -7.32
CA GLY A 81 4.54 -6.82 -6.75
C GLY A 81 3.48 -5.71 -6.64
N HIS A 82 2.44 -5.73 -7.48
CA HIS A 82 1.32 -4.79 -7.43
C HIS A 82 0.22 -5.15 -6.42
N SER A 83 0.22 -6.35 -5.87
CA SER A 83 -0.85 -6.82 -4.96
C SER A 83 -1.02 -5.93 -3.74
N PHE A 84 0.07 -5.44 -3.14
CA PHE A 84 0.00 -4.49 -2.04
C PHE A 84 -0.65 -3.16 -2.44
N ARG A 85 -0.36 -2.67 -3.64
CA ARG A 85 -0.89 -1.41 -4.14
C ARG A 85 -2.40 -1.52 -4.40
N ILE A 86 -2.82 -2.64 -5.01
CA ILE A 86 -4.24 -2.98 -5.24
C ILE A 86 -4.97 -3.13 -3.89
N GLY A 87 -4.40 -3.91 -2.97
CA GLY A 87 -4.97 -4.11 -1.64
C GLY A 87 -5.12 -2.80 -0.87
N ALA A 88 -4.12 -1.94 -0.87
CA ALA A 88 -4.17 -0.65 -0.19
C ALA A 88 -5.27 0.26 -0.75
N ALA A 89 -5.41 0.36 -2.09
CA ALA A 89 -6.46 1.16 -2.72
C ALA A 89 -7.85 0.62 -2.40
N SER A 90 -8.04 -0.71 -2.49
CA SER A 90 -9.31 -1.37 -2.16
C SER A 90 -9.70 -1.21 -0.69
N THR A 91 -8.73 -1.36 0.22
CA THR A 91 -8.96 -1.17 1.67
C THR A 91 -9.30 0.28 2.00
N ALA A 92 -8.60 1.24 1.40
CA ALA A 92 -8.89 2.66 1.58
C ALA A 92 -10.30 3.03 1.08
N ALA A 93 -10.70 2.50 -0.07
CA ALA A 93 -12.06 2.69 -0.61
C ALA A 93 -13.12 2.05 0.30
N ALA A 94 -12.88 0.82 0.79
CA ALA A 94 -13.77 0.15 1.73
C ALA A 94 -13.90 0.88 3.07
N ALA A 95 -12.84 1.57 3.50
CA ALA A 95 -12.84 2.45 4.67
C ALA A 95 -13.54 3.80 4.43
N GLY A 96 -14.08 4.04 3.22
CA GLY A 96 -14.81 5.27 2.88
C GLY A 96 -13.91 6.48 2.64
N LEU A 97 -12.61 6.31 2.38
CA LEU A 97 -11.74 7.42 2.03
C LEU A 97 -12.18 8.02 0.69
N PRO A 98 -12.22 9.35 0.56
CA PRO A 98 -12.58 9.99 -0.70
C PRO A 98 -11.53 9.70 -1.78
N HIS A 99 -11.98 9.63 -3.03
CA HIS A 99 -11.16 9.27 -4.18
C HIS A 99 -9.89 10.11 -4.32
N TRP A 100 -9.99 11.44 -4.14
CA TRP A 100 -8.83 12.32 -4.21
C TRP A 100 -7.75 11.95 -3.18
N LEU A 101 -8.14 11.52 -1.97
CA LEU A 101 -7.20 11.14 -0.92
C LEU A 101 -6.52 9.80 -1.24
N ILE A 102 -7.27 8.83 -1.79
CA ILE A 102 -6.70 7.57 -2.27
C ILE A 102 -5.67 7.83 -3.37
N ASN A 103 -5.99 8.76 -4.30
CA ASN A 103 -5.09 9.17 -5.36
C ASN A 103 -3.78 9.75 -4.80
N VAL A 104 -3.87 10.69 -3.86
CA VAL A 104 -2.71 11.32 -3.21
C VAL A 104 -1.86 10.29 -2.44
N LEU A 105 -2.50 9.45 -1.61
CA LEU A 105 -1.81 8.43 -0.82
C LEU A 105 -1.10 7.40 -1.70
N GLY A 106 -1.74 7.00 -2.80
CA GLY A 106 -1.21 6.05 -3.77
C GLY A 106 -0.22 6.67 -4.75
N ARG A 107 -0.09 8.01 -4.79
CA ARG A 107 0.72 8.73 -5.78
C ARG A 107 0.36 8.33 -7.21
N TRP A 108 -0.93 8.35 -7.51
CA TRP A 108 -1.42 8.06 -8.84
C TRP A 108 -1.43 9.36 -9.66
N SER A 109 -0.88 9.30 -10.86
CA SER A 109 -0.88 10.43 -11.80
C SER A 109 -2.18 10.55 -12.61
N SER A 110 -3.05 9.54 -12.49
CA SER A 110 -4.32 9.46 -13.21
C SER A 110 -5.32 8.65 -12.37
N ASP A 111 -6.56 8.61 -12.81
CA ASP A 111 -7.64 7.86 -12.16
C ASP A 111 -7.57 6.33 -12.39
N CYS A 112 -6.48 5.84 -13.00
CA CYS A 112 -6.30 4.41 -13.25
C CYS A 112 -6.32 3.54 -11.99
N TYR A 113 -6.13 4.12 -10.80
CA TYR A 113 -6.27 3.39 -9.53
C TYR A 113 -7.69 2.86 -9.31
N GLN A 114 -8.71 3.48 -9.92
CA GLN A 114 -10.10 3.01 -9.84
C GLN A 114 -10.27 1.61 -10.41
N LEU A 115 -9.45 1.21 -11.38
CA LEU A 115 -9.43 -0.15 -11.92
C LEU A 115 -8.95 -1.19 -10.91
N TYR A 116 -8.29 -0.75 -9.84
CA TYR A 116 -7.78 -1.62 -8.77
C TYR A 116 -8.71 -1.69 -7.56
N ILE A 117 -9.73 -0.82 -7.50
CA ILE A 117 -10.69 -0.82 -6.40
C ILE A 117 -11.70 -1.94 -6.63
N HIS A 118 -11.57 -2.99 -5.84
CA HIS A 118 -12.59 -4.03 -5.75
C HIS A 118 -13.64 -3.60 -4.73
N THR A 119 -14.77 -3.09 -5.21
CA THR A 119 -15.87 -2.68 -4.32
C THR A 119 -16.50 -3.92 -3.69
N PRO A 120 -16.45 -4.07 -2.36
CA PRO A 120 -17.05 -5.21 -1.69
C PRO A 120 -18.56 -5.28 -1.94
N GLN A 121 -19.10 -6.50 -2.06
CA GLN A 121 -20.52 -6.70 -2.38
C GLN A 121 -21.47 -6.07 -1.35
N ASN A 122 -21.10 -6.10 -0.06
CA ASN A 122 -21.86 -5.44 1.01
C ASN A 122 -21.97 -3.92 0.81
N VAL A 123 -20.93 -3.28 0.27
CA VAL A 123 -20.93 -1.84 -0.05
C VAL A 123 -21.91 -1.57 -1.21
N LEU A 124 -21.86 -2.39 -2.26
CA LEU A 124 -22.79 -2.29 -3.38
C LEU A 124 -24.25 -2.49 -2.93
N MET A 125 -24.51 -3.49 -2.10
CA MET A 125 -25.85 -3.76 -1.57
C MET A 125 -26.36 -2.66 -0.65
N SER A 126 -25.50 -1.92 0.04
CA SER A 126 -25.87 -0.79 0.88
C SER A 126 -26.21 0.48 0.10
N ALA A 127 -25.85 0.55 -1.18
CA ALA A 127 -26.05 1.75 -2.00
C ALA A 127 -27.53 2.02 -2.30
N ALA A 128 -28.29 1.00 -2.71
CA ALA A 128 -29.71 1.15 -3.06
C ALA A 128 -30.59 1.71 -1.92
N PRO A 129 -30.52 1.20 -0.68
CA PRO A 129 -31.24 1.78 0.46
C PRO A 129 -30.83 3.22 0.78
N ARG A 130 -29.56 3.57 0.57
CA ARG A 130 -29.07 4.95 0.80
C ARG A 130 -29.63 5.92 -0.25
N ILE A 131 -29.68 5.51 -1.50
CA ILE A 131 -30.27 6.30 -2.60
C ILE A 131 -31.77 6.50 -2.34
N ALA A 132 -32.49 5.44 -1.98
CA ALA A 132 -33.92 5.48 -1.71
C ALA A 132 -34.29 6.49 -0.59
N ARG A 133 -33.45 6.67 0.42
CA ARG A 133 -33.66 7.64 1.50
C ARG A 133 -33.55 9.11 1.03
N VAL A 134 -32.79 9.38 -0.03
CA VAL A 134 -32.61 10.74 -0.57
C VAL A 134 -33.76 11.12 -1.50
N THR A 135 -34.39 10.13 -2.14
CA THR A 135 -35.50 10.36 -3.09
C THR A 135 -36.89 10.35 -2.44
N SER A 136 -36.99 10.20 -1.12
CA SER A 136 -38.23 10.29 -0.36
C SER A 136 -38.56 11.76 -0.04
N TYR A 137 -39.00 12.51 -1.06
CA TYR A 137 -39.71 13.81 -0.94
C TYR A 137 -41.15 13.64 -1.38
#